data_7da6f4ec9aa686c78be6bde4fc6f22d2
#
_entry.id   7da6f4ec9aa686c78be6bde4fc6f22d2
#
_cell.length_a   1.000
_cell.length_b   1.000
_cell.length_c   1.000
_cell.angle_alpha   90.00
_cell.angle_beta   90.00
_cell.angle_gamma   90.00
#
_symmetry.space_group_name_H-M   'P 1'
#
loop_
_entity.id
_entity.type
_entity.pdbx_description
1 polymer ?
#
loop_
_entity_poly.entity_id
_entity_poly.type
_entity_poly.pdbx_seq_one_letter_code
_entity_poly.pdbx_strand_id
1 'polypeptide(L)'
;MPTPRKIEQVADLTAMMAKTQSIIVADYRGITVAEITELRNKIRPLGGEFVVAKNTLALIAARATGLEAIQPALHGPTALCFAYEDASAVAKAVKEFNATAKKLTFRGGLLGPVYIDGENVVDVISSIPTRTEALAQLVGVISAPVSGVVGLLKTVATGVVYAVQARADKLEGEKAA
;
A
#
# COMPACT_ATOMS: atom_id res chain seq x y z
N MET A 1 36.31 -11.45 13.42
CA MET A 1 35.55 -10.99 14.59
C MET A 1 34.59 -9.90 14.18
N PRO A 2 33.34 -9.89 14.63
CA PRO A 2 32.40 -8.82 14.32
C PRO A 2 32.88 -7.52 14.98
N THR A 3 33.00 -6.46 14.19
CA THR A 3 33.36 -5.13 14.68
C THR A 3 32.18 -4.56 15.50
N PRO A 4 32.40 -3.84 16.63
CA PRO A 4 31.31 -3.32 17.47
C PRO A 4 30.27 -2.53 16.67
N ARG A 5 30.71 -1.75 15.69
CA ARG A 5 29.85 -1.00 14.77
C ARG A 5 28.89 -1.90 13.94
N LYS A 6 29.31 -3.12 13.58
CA LYS A 6 28.45 -4.07 12.86
C LYS A 6 27.38 -4.69 13.78
N ILE A 7 27.73 -4.91 15.05
CA ILE A 7 26.80 -5.43 16.05
C ILE A 7 25.71 -4.40 16.31
N GLU A 8 26.08 -3.15 16.46
CA GLU A 8 25.16 -2.02 16.63
C GLU A 8 24.21 -1.89 15.42
N GLN A 9 24.74 -1.90 14.19
CA GLN A 9 23.91 -1.86 12.98
C GLN A 9 22.94 -3.04 12.88
N VAL A 10 23.33 -4.25 13.27
CA VAL A 10 22.44 -5.40 13.29
C VAL A 10 21.36 -5.22 14.35
N ALA A 11 21.70 -4.69 15.53
CA ALA A 11 20.73 -4.43 16.58
C ALA A 11 19.69 -3.39 16.14
N ASP A 12 20.13 -2.30 15.51
CA ASP A 12 19.23 -1.27 14.96
C ASP A 12 18.31 -1.84 13.90
N LEU A 13 18.85 -2.58 12.91
CA LEU A 13 18.05 -3.22 11.87
C LEU A 13 17.05 -4.23 12.46
N THR A 14 17.45 -5.00 13.47
CA THR A 14 16.56 -5.95 14.15
C THR A 14 15.42 -5.21 14.86
N ALA A 15 15.72 -4.10 15.54
CA ALA A 15 14.70 -3.27 16.19
C ALA A 15 13.72 -2.63 15.20
N MET A 16 14.21 -2.20 14.02
CA MET A 16 13.37 -1.68 12.93
C MET A 16 12.49 -2.79 12.33
N MET A 17 13.06 -3.94 12.03
CA MET A 17 12.33 -5.10 11.46
C MET A 17 11.26 -5.64 12.42
N ALA A 18 11.52 -5.65 13.71
CA ALA A 18 10.55 -6.13 14.71
C ALA A 18 9.30 -5.25 14.84
N LYS A 19 9.41 -3.95 14.50
CA LYS A 19 8.31 -2.99 14.59
C LYS A 19 7.55 -2.82 13.27
N THR A 20 8.11 -3.31 12.17
CA THR A 20 7.60 -3.01 10.84
C THR A 20 6.44 -3.93 10.44
N GLN A 21 5.44 -3.39 9.74
CA GLN A 21 4.34 -4.14 9.15
C GLN A 21 4.65 -4.60 7.74
N SER A 22 5.44 -3.81 6.99
CA SER A 22 5.89 -4.19 5.66
C SER A 22 7.29 -3.68 5.36
N ILE A 23 8.00 -4.44 4.52
CA ILE A 23 9.35 -4.10 4.06
C ILE A 23 9.33 -4.15 2.53
N ILE A 24 9.68 -3.05 1.87
CA ILE A 24 9.87 -3.01 0.43
C ILE A 24 11.37 -2.97 0.15
N VAL A 25 11.82 -3.85 -0.73
CA VAL A 25 13.22 -3.97 -1.14
C VAL A 25 13.38 -3.35 -2.52
N ALA A 26 14.22 -2.32 -2.60
CA ALA A 26 14.48 -1.61 -3.85
C ALA A 26 15.97 -1.51 -4.15
N ASP A 27 16.30 -1.47 -5.43
CA ASP A 27 17.62 -1.11 -5.93
C ASP A 27 17.70 0.42 -6.05
N TYR A 28 18.69 1.03 -5.41
CA TYR A 28 18.85 2.49 -5.36
C TYR A 28 19.86 3.04 -6.38
N ARG A 29 20.33 2.22 -7.30
CA ARG A 29 21.29 2.66 -8.32
C ARG A 29 20.71 3.75 -9.21
N GLY A 30 21.51 4.79 -9.45
CA GLY A 30 21.12 5.91 -10.30
C GLY A 30 20.30 7.01 -9.60
N ILE A 31 20.05 6.88 -8.30
CA ILE A 31 19.37 7.92 -7.52
C ILE A 31 20.40 8.84 -6.90
N THR A 32 20.14 10.15 -6.96
CA THR A 32 21.00 11.16 -6.33
C THR A 32 20.69 11.28 -4.83
N VAL A 33 21.65 11.83 -4.06
CA VAL A 33 21.47 12.06 -2.62
C VAL A 33 20.30 13.00 -2.34
N ALA A 34 20.10 14.01 -3.21
CA ALA A 34 18.96 14.91 -3.10
C ALA A 34 17.62 14.18 -3.22
N GLU A 35 17.48 13.31 -4.22
CA GLU A 35 16.29 12.50 -4.46
C GLU A 35 16.01 11.52 -3.29
N ILE A 36 17.05 10.90 -2.73
CA ILE A 36 16.90 10.04 -1.54
C ILE A 36 16.40 10.86 -0.33
N THR A 37 16.89 12.08 -0.19
CA THR A 37 16.46 12.95 0.91
C THR A 37 15.01 13.39 0.73
N GLU A 38 14.60 13.70 -0.50
CA GLU A 38 13.22 14.01 -0.82
C GLU A 38 12.30 12.81 -0.53
N LEU A 39 12.68 11.61 -0.95
CA LEU A 39 11.96 10.37 -0.65
C LEU A 39 11.79 10.15 0.85
N ARG A 40 12.87 10.30 1.62
CA ARG A 40 12.83 10.20 3.09
C ARG A 40 11.87 11.22 3.71
N ASN A 41 11.88 12.45 3.22
CA ASN A 41 10.99 13.51 3.72
C ASN A 41 9.52 13.22 3.41
N LYS A 42 9.21 12.56 2.29
CA LYS A 42 7.84 12.13 1.93
C LYS A 42 7.37 10.93 2.75
N ILE A 43 8.26 9.99 3.09
CA ILE A 43 7.91 8.74 3.77
C ILE A 43 7.83 8.92 5.30
N ARG A 44 8.68 9.76 5.90
CA ARG A 44 8.72 9.97 7.35
C ARG A 44 7.36 10.36 7.98
N PRO A 45 6.60 11.33 7.43
CA PRO A 45 5.29 11.69 7.99
C PRO A 45 4.25 10.58 7.88
N LEU A 46 4.48 9.56 7.03
CA LEU A 46 3.61 8.39 6.85
C LEU A 46 4.03 7.20 7.73
N GLY A 47 4.92 7.42 8.70
CA GLY A 47 5.43 6.35 9.56
C GLY A 47 6.34 5.37 8.83
N GLY A 48 7.07 5.82 7.80
CA GLY A 48 8.02 4.99 7.06
C GLY A 48 9.46 5.47 7.19
N GLU A 49 10.40 4.56 6.93
CA GLU A 49 11.82 4.84 6.95
C GLU A 49 12.55 4.18 5.78
N PHE A 50 13.46 4.94 5.13
CA PHE A 50 14.26 4.45 4.01
C PHE A 50 15.72 4.32 4.41
N VAL A 51 16.21 3.07 4.51
CA VAL A 51 17.54 2.73 4.99
C VAL A 51 18.30 1.94 3.93
N VAL A 52 19.54 2.34 3.67
CA VAL A 52 20.48 1.55 2.85
C VAL A 52 21.30 0.67 3.79
N ALA A 53 21.17 -0.63 3.67
CA ALA A 53 21.84 -1.57 4.53
C ALA A 53 22.64 -2.61 3.72
N LYS A 54 23.67 -3.17 4.34
CA LYS A 54 24.41 -4.27 3.73
C LYS A 54 23.58 -5.56 3.82
N ASN A 55 23.41 -6.27 2.70
CA ASN A 55 22.58 -7.48 2.61
C ASN A 55 22.90 -8.54 3.66
N THR A 56 24.19 -8.76 3.94
CA THR A 56 24.59 -9.73 4.97
C THR A 56 24.16 -9.35 6.37
N LEU A 57 24.10 -8.05 6.71
CA LEU A 57 23.62 -7.57 8.00
C LEU A 57 22.09 -7.62 8.06
N ALA A 58 21.43 -7.24 6.96
CA ALA A 58 19.98 -7.34 6.83
C ALA A 58 19.51 -8.80 6.95
N LEU A 59 20.25 -9.76 6.37
CA LEU A 59 19.92 -11.18 6.48
C LEU A 59 20.04 -11.70 7.93
N ILE A 60 21.07 -11.27 8.67
CA ILE A 60 21.24 -11.64 10.08
C ILE A 60 20.07 -11.07 10.92
N ALA A 61 19.69 -9.81 10.69
CA ALA A 61 18.56 -9.18 11.36
C ALA A 61 17.23 -9.88 11.00
N ALA A 62 17.03 -10.25 9.71
CA ALA A 62 15.84 -10.93 9.26
C ALA A 62 15.70 -12.34 9.90
N ARG A 63 16.79 -13.07 10.08
CA ARG A 63 16.79 -14.35 10.81
C ARG A 63 16.45 -14.18 12.27
N ALA A 64 16.93 -13.13 12.91
CA ALA A 64 16.62 -12.86 14.31
C ALA A 64 15.14 -12.50 14.53
N THR A 65 14.47 -11.93 13.52
CA THR A 65 13.05 -11.51 13.59
C THR A 65 12.08 -12.51 12.94
N GLY A 66 12.57 -13.61 12.37
CA GLY A 66 11.72 -14.61 11.69
C GLY A 66 11.25 -14.18 10.28
N LEU A 67 11.84 -13.13 9.70
CA LEU A 67 11.50 -12.60 8.37
C LEU A 67 12.45 -13.16 7.28
N GLU A 68 12.82 -14.44 7.37
CA GLU A 68 13.76 -15.07 6.43
C GLU A 68 13.27 -15.07 4.98
N ALA A 69 11.97 -14.98 4.77
CA ALA A 69 11.35 -14.93 3.45
C ALA A 69 11.85 -13.77 2.57
N ILE A 70 12.48 -12.74 3.14
CA ILE A 70 13.08 -11.62 2.39
C ILE A 70 14.39 -12.00 1.66
N GLN A 71 14.99 -13.16 1.98
CA GLN A 71 16.28 -13.59 1.45
C GLN A 71 16.40 -13.52 -0.07
N PRO A 72 15.42 -13.96 -0.88
CA PRO A 72 15.51 -13.90 -2.34
C PRO A 72 15.58 -12.48 -2.90
N ALA A 73 15.04 -11.47 -2.19
CA ALA A 73 15.09 -10.07 -2.61
C ALA A 73 16.40 -9.36 -2.27
N LEU A 74 17.23 -9.92 -1.37
CA LEU A 74 18.46 -9.30 -0.89
C LEU A 74 19.67 -9.60 -1.80
N HIS A 75 19.59 -9.20 -3.07
CA HIS A 75 20.68 -9.32 -4.05
C HIS A 75 21.14 -7.94 -4.56
N GLY A 76 22.46 -7.78 -4.74
CA GLY A 76 23.05 -6.53 -5.26
C GLY A 76 22.90 -5.33 -4.32
N PRO A 77 22.95 -4.11 -4.84
CA PRO A 77 22.71 -2.89 -4.05
C PRO A 77 21.26 -2.83 -3.58
N THR A 78 21.07 -2.76 -2.28
CA THR A 78 19.75 -2.91 -1.67
C THR A 78 19.46 -1.76 -0.71
N ALA A 79 18.31 -1.15 -0.89
CA ALA A 79 17.70 -0.25 0.05
C ALA A 79 16.41 -0.89 0.59
N LEU A 80 16.19 -0.73 1.88
CA LEU A 80 15.03 -1.23 2.60
C LEU A 80 14.13 -0.06 2.95
N CYS A 81 12.88 -0.13 2.53
CA CYS A 81 11.85 0.80 2.93
C CYS A 81 10.95 0.09 3.96
N PHE A 82 10.99 0.58 5.18
CA PHE A 82 10.20 0.08 6.30
C PHE A 82 8.91 0.88 6.41
N ALA A 83 7.79 0.22 6.66
CA ALA A 83 6.53 0.85 7.00
C ALA A 83 6.06 0.35 8.36
N TYR A 84 5.89 1.27 9.33
CA TYR A 84 5.55 0.94 10.71
C TYR A 84 4.04 0.99 10.97
N GLU A 85 3.34 1.97 10.40
CA GLU A 85 1.92 2.18 10.64
C GLU A 85 1.07 1.76 9.44
N ASP A 86 1.21 2.47 8.31
CA ASP A 86 0.41 2.25 7.11
C ASP A 86 1.28 1.81 5.93
N ALA A 87 1.32 0.49 5.67
CA ALA A 87 2.05 -0.08 4.55
C ALA A 87 1.58 0.47 3.19
N SER A 88 0.26 0.66 3.03
CA SER A 88 -0.33 1.17 1.80
C SER A 88 0.04 2.63 1.51
N ALA A 89 0.00 3.50 2.54
CA ALA A 89 0.36 4.91 2.38
C ALA A 89 1.83 5.08 1.98
N VAL A 90 2.73 4.33 2.64
CA VAL A 90 4.16 4.33 2.31
C VAL A 90 4.40 3.79 0.89
N ALA A 91 3.73 2.70 0.50
CA ALA A 91 3.86 2.13 -0.84
C ALA A 91 3.35 3.10 -1.93
N LYS A 92 2.24 3.81 -1.70
CA LYS A 92 1.73 4.85 -2.60
C LYS A 92 2.74 5.99 -2.77
N ALA A 93 3.33 6.49 -1.68
CA ALA A 93 4.35 7.53 -1.73
C ALA A 93 5.61 7.09 -2.49
N VAL A 94 6.06 5.85 -2.30
CA VAL A 94 7.18 5.26 -3.04
C VAL A 94 6.85 5.10 -4.52
N LYS A 95 5.62 4.69 -4.85
CA LYS A 95 5.15 4.57 -6.24
C LYS A 95 5.11 5.91 -6.95
N GLU A 96 4.55 6.94 -6.31
CA GLU A 96 4.50 8.30 -6.84
C GLU A 96 5.90 8.87 -7.08
N PHE A 97 6.81 8.66 -6.12
CA PHE A 97 8.20 9.04 -6.29
C PHE A 97 8.85 8.31 -7.48
N ASN A 98 8.63 7.01 -7.62
CA ASN A 98 9.19 6.24 -8.73
C ASN A 98 8.57 6.64 -10.07
N ALA A 99 7.30 7.02 -10.13
CA ALA A 99 6.66 7.54 -11.34
C ALA A 99 7.35 8.82 -11.85
N THR A 100 7.85 9.65 -10.92
CA THR A 100 8.58 10.89 -11.23
C THR A 100 10.05 10.61 -11.56
N ALA A 101 10.75 9.84 -10.74
CA ALA A 101 12.19 9.62 -10.86
C ALA A 101 12.54 8.49 -11.85
N LYS A 102 11.70 7.47 -12.00
CA LYS A 102 11.89 6.26 -12.85
C LYS A 102 13.24 5.56 -12.65
N LYS A 103 13.78 5.61 -11.45
CA LYS A 103 15.13 5.10 -11.12
C LYS A 103 15.12 3.97 -10.10
N LEU A 104 13.99 3.77 -9.38
CA LEU A 104 13.86 2.70 -8.41
C LEU A 104 13.40 1.43 -9.12
N THR A 105 14.17 0.35 -8.97
CA THR A 105 13.76 -0.99 -9.38
C THR A 105 13.41 -1.79 -8.13
N PHE A 106 12.16 -2.22 -8.03
CA PHE A 106 11.71 -3.03 -6.92
C PHE A 106 12.07 -4.49 -7.15
N ARG A 107 12.59 -5.15 -6.13
CA ARG A 107 13.01 -6.55 -6.21
C ARG A 107 12.06 -7.50 -5.52
N GLY A 108 11.28 -6.98 -4.60
CA GLY A 108 10.32 -7.74 -3.82
C GLY A 108 10.06 -7.05 -2.48
N GLY A 109 9.28 -7.67 -1.64
CA GLY A 109 9.00 -7.14 -0.31
C GLY A 109 8.28 -8.14 0.56
N LEU A 110 8.07 -7.75 1.81
CA LEU A 110 7.30 -8.49 2.80
C LEU A 110 6.10 -7.66 3.23
N LEU A 111 4.96 -8.31 3.33
CA LEU A 111 3.78 -7.79 3.99
C LEU A 111 3.42 -8.75 5.13
N GLY A 112 3.78 -8.38 6.37
CA GLY A 112 3.75 -9.34 7.48
C GLY A 112 4.62 -10.56 7.18
N PRO A 113 4.08 -11.79 7.23
CA PRO A 113 4.83 -13.01 6.94
C PRO A 113 4.88 -13.36 5.45
N VAL A 114 4.11 -12.67 4.59
CA VAL A 114 3.95 -13.01 3.17
C VAL A 114 5.01 -12.30 2.34
N TYR A 115 5.81 -13.08 1.62
CA TYR A 115 6.75 -12.57 0.64
C TYR A 115 6.05 -12.32 -0.70
N ILE A 116 6.29 -11.16 -1.27
CA ILE A 116 5.80 -10.75 -2.59
C ILE A 116 7.03 -10.52 -3.47
N ASP A 117 7.14 -11.30 -4.53
CA ASP A 117 8.27 -11.22 -5.45
C ASP A 117 8.02 -10.23 -6.59
N GLY A 118 9.12 -9.67 -7.12
CA GLY A 118 9.14 -8.92 -8.34
C GLY A 118 8.80 -7.43 -8.22
N GLU A 119 8.72 -6.80 -9.39
CA GLU A 119 8.51 -5.35 -9.53
C GLU A 119 7.10 -4.90 -9.09
N ASN A 120 6.15 -5.83 -9.07
CA ASN A 120 4.75 -5.55 -8.72
C ASN A 120 4.49 -5.41 -7.22
N VAL A 121 5.51 -5.59 -6.37
CA VAL A 121 5.36 -5.52 -4.91
C VAL A 121 4.71 -4.22 -4.45
N VAL A 122 5.12 -3.10 -5.04
CA VAL A 122 4.59 -1.77 -4.70
C VAL A 122 3.14 -1.63 -5.16
N ASP A 123 2.79 -2.18 -6.33
CA ASP A 123 1.42 -2.17 -6.84
C ASP A 123 0.49 -2.99 -5.95
N VAL A 124 0.93 -4.18 -5.56
CA VAL A 124 0.17 -5.05 -4.65
C VAL A 124 -0.04 -4.36 -3.29
N ILE A 125 1.02 -3.85 -2.66
CA ILE A 125 0.91 -3.19 -1.35
C ILE A 125 0.10 -1.89 -1.44
N SER A 126 0.25 -1.11 -2.51
CA SER A 126 -0.52 0.13 -2.70
C SER A 126 -2.01 -0.09 -2.98
N SER A 127 -2.38 -1.27 -3.50
CA SER A 127 -3.79 -1.62 -3.74
C SER A 127 -4.53 -2.04 -2.46
N ILE A 128 -3.82 -2.35 -1.39
CA ILE A 128 -4.41 -2.70 -0.10
C ILE A 128 -5.00 -1.43 0.53
N PRO A 129 -6.27 -1.45 0.94
CA PRO A 129 -6.87 -0.31 1.61
C PRO A 129 -6.23 -0.08 2.99
N THR A 130 -6.20 1.16 3.44
CA THR A 130 -5.81 1.49 4.81
C THR A 130 -6.77 0.82 5.82
N ARG A 131 -6.35 0.68 7.08
CA ARG A 131 -7.18 0.06 8.11
C ARG A 131 -8.55 0.71 8.24
N THR A 132 -8.60 2.04 8.13
CA THR A 132 -9.86 2.81 8.20
C THR A 132 -10.74 2.58 6.98
N GLU A 133 -10.16 2.54 5.79
CA GLU A 133 -10.87 2.24 4.55
C GLU A 133 -11.38 0.79 4.53
N ALA A 134 -10.58 -0.17 5.00
CA ALA A 134 -10.99 -1.57 5.10
C ALA A 134 -12.18 -1.76 6.07
N LEU A 135 -12.15 -1.07 7.21
CA LEU A 135 -13.27 -1.08 8.16
C LEU A 135 -14.53 -0.43 7.56
N ALA A 136 -14.37 0.68 6.85
CA ALA A 136 -15.49 1.33 6.16
C ALA A 136 -16.09 0.42 5.08
N GLN A 137 -15.26 -0.28 4.30
CA GLN A 137 -15.72 -1.26 3.32
C GLN A 137 -16.47 -2.42 3.97
N LEU A 138 -15.98 -2.96 5.10
CA LEU A 138 -16.66 -4.02 5.83
C LEU A 138 -18.04 -3.57 6.31
N VAL A 139 -18.16 -2.37 6.88
CA VAL A 139 -19.45 -1.81 7.27
C VAL A 139 -20.38 -1.65 6.07
N GLY A 140 -19.84 -1.17 4.94
CA GLY A 140 -20.56 -1.05 3.68
C GLY A 140 -21.11 -2.39 3.18
N VAL A 141 -20.29 -3.44 3.17
CA VAL A 141 -20.69 -4.78 2.73
C VAL A 141 -21.77 -5.36 3.66
N ILE A 142 -21.67 -5.17 4.98
CA ILE A 142 -22.68 -5.64 5.94
C ILE A 142 -23.99 -4.89 5.78
N SER A 143 -23.96 -3.59 5.46
CA SER A 143 -25.16 -2.75 5.27
C SER A 143 -25.77 -2.89 3.88
N ALA A 144 -25.02 -3.34 2.88
CA ALA A 144 -25.46 -3.43 1.48
C ALA A 144 -26.77 -4.24 1.29
N PRO A 145 -26.97 -5.41 1.90
CA PRO A 145 -28.22 -6.17 1.74
C PRO A 145 -29.43 -5.39 2.24
N VAL A 146 -29.31 -4.69 3.36
CA VAL A 146 -30.41 -3.89 3.93
C VAL A 146 -30.73 -2.70 3.02
N SER A 147 -29.71 -1.98 2.59
CA SER A 147 -29.84 -0.86 1.65
C SER A 147 -30.42 -1.32 0.29
N GLY A 148 -30.05 -2.52 -0.16
CA GLY A 148 -30.59 -3.13 -1.38
C GLY A 148 -32.10 -3.38 -1.28
N VAL A 149 -32.59 -3.96 -0.19
CA VAL A 149 -34.01 -4.21 0.04
C VAL A 149 -34.78 -2.88 0.09
N VAL A 150 -34.28 -1.89 0.82
CA VAL A 150 -34.90 -0.54 0.88
C VAL A 150 -34.93 0.09 -0.53
N GLY A 151 -33.87 -0.03 -1.30
CA GLY A 151 -33.79 0.44 -2.69
C GLY A 151 -34.85 -0.21 -3.58
N LEU A 152 -35.02 -1.53 -3.50
CA LEU A 152 -36.05 -2.25 -4.27
C LEU A 152 -37.45 -1.79 -3.89
N LEU A 153 -37.76 -1.66 -2.60
CA LEU A 153 -39.06 -1.16 -2.14
C LEU A 153 -39.33 0.28 -2.64
N LYS A 154 -38.31 1.13 -2.59
CA LYS A 154 -38.41 2.48 -3.13
C LYS A 154 -38.64 2.48 -4.64
N THR A 155 -37.98 1.63 -5.39
CA THR A 155 -38.14 1.53 -6.85
C THR A 155 -39.55 1.08 -7.22
N VAL A 156 -40.13 0.12 -6.51
CA VAL A 156 -41.51 -0.30 -6.73
C VAL A 156 -42.49 0.84 -6.42
N ALA A 157 -42.32 1.53 -5.32
CA ALA A 157 -43.20 2.63 -4.93
C ALA A 157 -43.11 3.83 -5.90
N THR A 158 -41.90 4.18 -6.35
CA THR A 158 -41.68 5.29 -7.29
C THR A 158 -41.99 4.93 -8.73
N GLY A 159 -41.96 3.63 -9.10
CA GLY A 159 -42.23 3.16 -10.46
C GLY A 159 -43.66 3.52 -10.94
N VAL A 160 -44.62 3.46 -10.03
CA VAL A 160 -46.01 3.88 -10.31
C VAL A 160 -46.07 5.37 -10.60
N VAL A 161 -45.35 6.19 -9.81
CA VAL A 161 -45.32 7.66 -10.01
C VAL A 161 -44.69 7.98 -11.37
N TYR A 162 -43.57 7.35 -11.72
CA TYR A 162 -42.91 7.56 -13.01
C TYR A 162 -43.84 7.11 -14.20
N ALA A 163 -44.55 6.02 -14.06
CA ALA A 163 -45.49 5.60 -15.10
C ALA A 163 -46.63 6.58 -15.33
N VAL A 164 -47.18 7.19 -14.24
CA VAL A 164 -48.20 8.23 -14.31
C VAL A 164 -47.62 9.50 -14.92
N GLN A 165 -46.43 9.94 -14.49
CA GLN A 165 -45.74 11.13 -15.06
C GLN A 165 -45.49 10.94 -16.57
N ALA A 166 -44.93 9.79 -16.99
CA ALA A 166 -44.66 9.49 -18.39
C ALA A 166 -45.97 9.47 -19.24
N ARG A 167 -47.10 9.12 -18.63
CA ARG A 167 -48.41 9.18 -19.31
C ARG A 167 -48.93 10.60 -19.42
N ALA A 168 -48.72 11.42 -18.38
CA ALA A 168 -49.08 12.84 -18.39
C ALA A 168 -48.30 13.59 -19.46
N ASP A 169 -46.95 13.40 -19.50
CA ASP A 169 -46.06 14.00 -20.48
C ASP A 169 -46.43 13.67 -21.92
N LYS A 170 -46.85 12.43 -22.17
CA LYS A 170 -47.32 12.01 -23.49
C LYS A 170 -48.65 12.72 -23.89
N LEU A 171 -49.56 12.87 -22.96
CA LEU A 171 -50.83 13.57 -23.21
C LEU A 171 -50.65 15.08 -23.41
N GLU A 172 -49.68 15.68 -22.75
CA GLU A 172 -49.31 17.07 -22.98
C GLU A 172 -48.63 17.27 -24.33
N GLY A 173 -47.70 16.36 -24.71
CA GLY A 173 -47.09 16.37 -26.02
C GLY A 173 -48.03 16.19 -27.20
N GLU A 174 -49.06 15.32 -27.04
CA GLU A 174 -50.12 15.13 -28.03
C GLU A 174 -51.10 16.35 -28.14
N LYS A 175 -51.22 17.17 -27.10
CA LYS A 175 -52.01 18.43 -27.16
C LYS A 175 -51.24 19.61 -27.73
N ALA A 176 -49.92 19.53 -27.81
CA ALA A 176 -49.06 20.62 -28.33
C ALA A 176 -48.71 20.43 -29.80
N ALA A 177 -49.05 19.32 -30.41
CA ALA A 177 -48.93 18.99 -31.83
C ALA A 177 -50.27 19.12 -32.54
#